data_547698b46a1c0e88e02350c1bcdde2ed
#
_entry.id   547698b46a1c0e88e02350c1bcdde2ed
#
_cell.length_a   1.000
_cell.length_b   1.000
_cell.length_c   1.000
_cell.angle_alpha   90.00
_cell.angle_beta   90.00
_cell.angle_gamma   90.00
#
_symmetry.space_group_name_H-M   'P 1'
#
loop_
_entity.id
_entity.type
_entity.pdbx_description
1 polymer ?
#
loop_
_entity_poly.entity_id
_entity_poly.type
_entity_poly.pdbx_seq_one_letter_code
_entity_poly.pdbx_strand_id
1 'polypeptide(L)'
;MHQDIKEILFTEEQIAARVRELGAQITKDYAGKTILMCGILKGAVTFFTDLARCIDGPVYFDFMSCSKDKDVLIVEDIIDTGVTLSHLVPMLQERGARSVKLATLLSKPARRQVEVPVDYNGFEIPDAFVVGYGLDYDSRYRNLPYIGILKEEVYSK
;
A
#
# COMPACT_ATOMS: atom_id res chain seq x y z
N MET A 1 -18.43 -8.93 12.14
CA MET A 1 -18.37 -8.36 10.78
C MET A 1 -19.36 -7.21 10.69
N HIS A 2 -18.94 -6.07 10.11
CA HIS A 2 -19.81 -4.91 9.94
C HIS A 2 -20.98 -5.23 9.02
N GLN A 3 -22.17 -4.67 9.30
CA GLN A 3 -23.40 -4.99 8.56
C GLN A 3 -23.36 -4.66 7.07
N ASP A 4 -22.55 -3.67 6.67
CA ASP A 4 -22.38 -3.22 5.28
C ASP A 4 -21.38 -4.08 4.48
N ILE A 5 -20.71 -5.02 5.14
CA ILE A 5 -19.73 -5.90 4.52
C ILE A 5 -20.43 -7.16 4.03
N LYS A 6 -20.21 -7.49 2.75
CA LYS A 6 -20.72 -8.70 2.12
C LYS A 6 -19.96 -9.93 2.60
N GLU A 7 -18.64 -9.85 2.59
CA GLU A 7 -17.74 -10.90 3.02
C GLU A 7 -16.37 -10.33 3.41
N ILE A 8 -15.67 -11.00 4.31
CA ILE A 8 -14.29 -10.68 4.65
C ILE A 8 -13.38 -11.31 3.60
N LEU A 9 -12.62 -10.48 2.88
CA LEU A 9 -11.67 -10.94 1.88
C LEU A 9 -10.36 -11.39 2.53
N PHE A 10 -9.85 -10.59 3.48
CA PHE A 10 -8.67 -10.93 4.28
C PHE A 10 -8.92 -10.58 5.74
N THR A 11 -8.64 -11.53 6.63
CA THR A 11 -8.72 -11.32 8.07
C THR A 11 -7.54 -10.49 8.57
N GLU A 12 -7.67 -9.93 9.78
CA GLU A 12 -6.59 -9.20 10.45
C GLU A 12 -5.31 -10.06 10.54
N GLU A 13 -5.45 -11.34 10.86
CA GLU A 13 -4.34 -12.28 10.99
C GLU A 13 -3.64 -12.56 9.66
N GLN A 14 -4.43 -12.71 8.59
CA GLN A 14 -3.88 -12.90 7.24
C GLN A 14 -3.09 -11.67 6.78
N ILE A 15 -3.62 -10.47 7.03
CA ILE A 15 -2.95 -9.21 6.72
C ILE A 15 -1.65 -9.11 7.52
N ALA A 16 -1.69 -9.35 8.82
CA ALA A 16 -0.52 -9.27 9.69
C ALA A 16 0.58 -10.24 9.25
N ALA A 17 0.23 -11.47 8.88
CA ALA A 17 1.18 -12.46 8.38
C ALA A 17 1.85 -11.99 7.09
N ARG A 18 1.06 -11.47 6.14
CA ARG A 18 1.62 -10.99 4.87
C ARG A 18 2.51 -9.77 5.05
N VAL A 19 2.12 -8.84 5.90
CA VAL A 19 2.92 -7.65 6.21
C VAL A 19 4.27 -8.04 6.82
N ARG A 20 4.31 -9.05 7.70
CA ARG A 20 5.57 -9.59 8.24
C ARG A 20 6.47 -10.18 7.14
N GLU A 21 5.89 -10.92 6.20
CA GLU A 21 6.66 -11.48 5.07
C GLU A 21 7.27 -10.36 4.21
N LEU A 22 6.48 -9.33 3.88
CA LEU A 22 6.96 -8.18 3.11
C LEU A 22 8.05 -7.43 3.88
N GLY A 23 7.87 -7.21 5.17
CA GLY A 23 8.87 -6.57 6.03
C GLY A 23 10.19 -7.32 6.07
N ALA A 24 10.15 -8.65 6.15
CA ALA A 24 11.34 -9.49 6.12
C ALA A 24 12.06 -9.40 4.77
N GLN A 25 11.33 -9.41 3.67
CA GLN A 25 11.90 -9.28 2.32
C GLN A 25 12.56 -7.91 2.13
N ILE A 26 11.90 -6.84 2.56
CA ILE A 26 12.43 -5.46 2.50
C ILE A 26 13.68 -5.35 3.36
N THR A 27 13.67 -5.89 4.57
CA THR A 27 14.83 -5.91 5.46
C THR A 27 16.05 -6.52 4.78
N LYS A 28 15.86 -7.65 4.09
CA LYS A 28 16.93 -8.32 3.35
C LYS A 28 17.44 -7.48 2.18
N ASP A 29 16.53 -6.92 1.39
CA ASP A 29 16.86 -6.17 0.17
C ASP A 29 17.55 -4.84 0.47
N TYR A 30 17.27 -4.24 1.63
CA TYR A 30 17.85 -2.97 2.06
C TYR A 30 18.92 -3.11 3.13
N ALA A 31 19.52 -4.30 3.30
CA ALA A 31 20.58 -4.51 4.27
C ALA A 31 21.73 -3.51 4.06
N GLY A 32 22.12 -2.80 5.13
CA GLY A 32 23.16 -1.77 5.09
C GLY A 32 22.72 -0.42 4.49
N LYS A 33 21.46 -0.26 4.17
CA LYS A 33 20.90 0.97 3.62
C LYS A 33 19.90 1.60 4.57
N THR A 34 19.65 2.91 4.38
CA THR A 34 18.59 3.63 5.05
C THR A 34 17.43 3.80 4.07
N ILE A 35 16.22 3.47 4.51
CA ILE A 35 15.03 3.57 3.70
C ILE A 35 14.31 4.89 4.01
N LEU A 36 13.94 5.65 2.98
CA LEU A 36 12.94 6.70 3.10
C LEU A 36 11.60 6.11 2.66
N MET A 37 10.73 5.81 3.61
CA MET A 37 9.37 5.36 3.33
C MET A 37 8.50 6.57 3.03
N CYS A 38 7.90 6.57 1.83
CA CYS A 38 7.00 7.61 1.37
C CYS A 38 5.59 7.06 1.26
N GLY A 39 4.71 7.44 2.19
CA GLY A 39 3.33 6.99 2.23
C GLY A 39 2.39 7.87 1.40
N ILE A 40 1.47 7.23 0.70
CA ILE A 40 0.41 7.92 -0.03
C ILE A 40 -0.83 7.99 0.85
N LEU A 41 -1.09 9.17 1.42
CA LEU A 41 -2.24 9.40 2.31
C LEU A 41 -3.55 9.42 1.50
N LYS A 42 -4.68 9.09 2.13
CA LYS A 42 -4.85 8.67 3.54
C LYS A 42 -4.83 7.14 3.69
N GLY A 43 -5.26 6.42 2.68
CA GLY A 43 -5.54 4.98 2.74
C GLY A 43 -4.35 4.11 3.10
N ALA A 44 -3.13 4.54 2.76
CA ALA A 44 -1.92 3.78 3.03
C ALA A 44 -1.44 3.86 4.50
N VAL A 45 -1.99 4.75 5.33
CA VAL A 45 -1.43 5.03 6.67
C VAL A 45 -1.34 3.78 7.55
N THR A 46 -2.35 2.93 7.52
CA THR A 46 -2.38 1.71 8.36
C THR A 46 -1.33 0.70 7.88
N PHE A 47 -1.31 0.40 6.59
CA PHE A 47 -0.30 -0.49 6.01
C PHE A 47 1.11 0.08 6.18
N PHE A 48 1.29 1.37 5.96
CA PHE A 48 2.57 2.07 6.10
C PHE A 48 3.17 1.86 7.49
N THR A 49 2.41 2.11 8.54
CA THR A 49 2.89 1.98 9.91
C THR A 49 3.15 0.53 10.31
N ASP A 50 2.28 -0.39 9.93
CA ASP A 50 2.46 -1.81 10.23
C ASP A 50 3.67 -2.39 9.47
N LEU A 51 3.85 -2.03 8.20
CA LEU A 51 5.00 -2.45 7.40
C LEU A 51 6.31 -1.92 7.99
N ALA A 52 6.36 -0.64 8.35
CA ALA A 52 7.55 -0.03 8.94
C ALA A 52 8.00 -0.76 10.21
N ARG A 53 7.06 -1.18 11.04
CA ARG A 53 7.34 -1.93 12.28
C ARG A 53 7.84 -3.35 12.03
N CYS A 54 7.68 -3.88 10.83
CA CYS A 54 8.18 -5.19 10.41
C CYS A 54 9.53 -5.13 9.68
N ILE A 55 10.09 -3.95 9.48
CA ILE A 55 11.40 -3.75 8.86
C ILE A 55 12.45 -3.60 9.98
N ASP A 56 13.49 -4.44 9.92
CA ASP A 56 14.65 -4.35 10.80
C ASP A 56 15.74 -3.54 10.10
N GLY A 57 15.87 -2.29 10.46
CA GLY A 57 16.83 -1.36 9.86
C GLY A 57 16.40 0.09 10.01
N PRO A 58 17.27 1.03 9.62
CA PRO A 58 16.94 2.46 9.72
C PRO A 58 15.89 2.87 8.68
N VAL A 59 14.78 3.41 9.16
CA VAL A 59 13.66 3.86 8.34
C VAL A 59 13.30 5.29 8.71
N TYR A 60 13.20 6.17 7.73
CA TYR A 60 12.63 7.50 7.87
C TYR A 60 11.23 7.52 7.25
N PHE A 61 10.32 8.24 7.86
CA PHE A 61 8.96 8.44 7.37
C PHE A 61 8.83 9.76 6.63
N ASP A 62 8.16 9.74 5.49
CA ASP A 62 7.79 10.95 4.76
C ASP A 62 6.45 10.76 4.04
N PHE A 63 5.81 11.87 3.77
CA PHE A 63 4.54 11.93 3.05
C PHE A 63 4.63 12.96 1.93
N MET A 64 5.61 12.82 1.01
CA MET A 64 5.78 13.63 -0.20
C MET A 64 6.75 14.81 -0.16
N SER A 65 7.88 14.79 0.56
CA SER A 65 8.77 15.92 0.50
C SER A 65 10.10 15.68 -0.25
N CYS A 66 11.17 15.37 0.37
CA CYS A 66 12.48 15.40 -0.30
C CYS A 66 13.08 14.00 -0.49
N SER A 67 13.34 13.64 -1.75
CA SER A 67 13.88 12.34 -2.12
C SER A 67 15.34 12.37 -2.59
N LYS A 68 15.98 13.55 -2.64
CA LYS A 68 17.35 13.67 -3.17
C LYS A 68 18.33 12.80 -2.38
N ASP A 69 19.11 11.99 -3.12
CA ASP A 69 20.13 11.07 -2.62
C ASP A 69 19.59 10.00 -1.64
N LYS A 70 18.28 9.71 -1.67
CA LYS A 70 17.61 8.73 -0.80
C LYS A 70 17.20 7.48 -1.56
N ASP A 71 17.22 6.35 -0.85
CA ASP A 71 16.58 5.12 -1.29
C ASP A 71 15.11 5.17 -0.87
N VAL A 72 14.22 5.43 -1.82
CA VAL A 72 12.81 5.69 -1.56
C VAL A 72 11.98 4.40 -1.73
N LEU A 73 11.19 4.08 -0.74
CA LEU A 73 10.16 3.06 -0.80
C LEU A 73 8.78 3.72 -0.75
N ILE A 74 8.10 3.75 -1.87
CA ILE A 74 6.71 4.22 -1.94
C ILE A 74 5.82 3.15 -1.33
N VAL A 75 4.92 3.56 -0.44
CA VAL A 75 3.94 2.67 0.19
C VAL A 75 2.54 3.12 -0.18
N GLU A 76 1.82 2.24 -0.86
CA GLU A 76 0.47 2.46 -1.35
C GLU A 76 -0.50 1.43 -0.76
N ASP A 77 -1.74 1.80 -0.55
CA ASP A 77 -2.78 0.88 -0.08
C ASP A 77 -3.26 -0.04 -1.21
N ILE A 78 -3.55 0.50 -2.37
CA ILE A 78 -4.05 -0.26 -3.51
C ILE A 78 -3.57 0.35 -4.83
N ILE A 79 -3.14 -0.50 -5.75
CA ILE A 79 -2.90 -0.13 -7.14
C ILE A 79 -4.11 -0.57 -7.96
N ASP A 80 -4.78 0.41 -8.53
CA ASP A 80 -5.94 0.23 -9.41
C ASP A 80 -5.48 0.37 -10.87
N THR A 81 -5.63 1.54 -11.48
CA THR A 81 -5.25 1.79 -12.88
C THR A 81 -3.75 1.91 -13.11
N GLY A 82 -2.98 2.29 -12.10
CA GLY A 82 -1.55 2.56 -12.18
C GLY A 82 -1.18 3.96 -12.66
N VAL A 83 -2.16 4.78 -13.04
CA VAL A 83 -1.91 6.12 -13.63
C VAL A 83 -1.17 7.03 -12.66
N THR A 84 -1.61 7.14 -11.42
CA THR A 84 -0.98 8.00 -10.41
C THR A 84 0.48 7.63 -10.18
N LEU A 85 0.77 6.35 -10.02
CA LEU A 85 2.11 5.86 -9.74
C LEU A 85 3.02 5.95 -10.97
N SER A 86 2.48 5.84 -12.18
CA SER A 86 3.24 6.02 -13.41
C SER A 86 3.82 7.42 -13.55
N HIS A 87 3.23 8.41 -12.90
CA HIS A 87 3.73 9.79 -12.83
C HIS A 87 4.61 10.02 -11.61
N LEU A 88 4.27 9.45 -10.47
CA LEU A 88 4.98 9.66 -9.21
C LEU A 88 6.39 9.07 -9.23
N VAL A 89 6.57 7.86 -9.74
CA VAL A 89 7.88 7.20 -9.77
C VAL A 89 8.92 8.00 -10.57
N PRO A 90 8.64 8.39 -11.84
CA PRO A 90 9.57 9.23 -12.60
C PRO A 90 9.84 10.58 -11.93
N MET A 91 8.82 11.18 -11.31
CA MET A 91 8.97 12.47 -10.62
C MET A 91 10.00 12.39 -9.49
N LEU A 92 9.95 11.32 -8.69
CA LEU A 92 10.92 11.12 -7.61
C LEU A 92 12.33 10.85 -8.14
N GLN A 93 12.44 10.11 -9.23
CA GLN A 93 13.72 9.88 -9.93
C GLN A 93 14.32 11.18 -10.43
N GLU A 94 13.53 12.04 -11.08
CA GLU A 94 13.94 13.36 -11.56
C GLU A 94 14.37 14.29 -10.43
N ARG A 95 13.78 14.15 -9.24
CA ARG A 95 14.17 14.89 -8.04
C ARG A 95 15.45 14.35 -7.39
N GLY A 96 16.09 13.37 -7.97
CA GLY A 96 17.39 12.86 -7.55
C GLY A 96 17.36 11.73 -6.54
N ALA A 97 16.25 10.99 -6.43
CA ALA A 97 16.23 9.78 -5.63
C ALA A 97 17.30 8.79 -6.10
N ARG A 98 18.03 8.17 -5.16
CA ARG A 98 19.04 7.17 -5.49
C ARG A 98 18.39 5.91 -6.06
N SER A 99 17.28 5.51 -5.48
CA SER A 99 16.43 4.42 -5.96
C SER A 99 14.98 4.69 -5.61
N VAL A 100 14.05 4.14 -6.38
CA VAL A 100 12.62 4.19 -6.09
C VAL A 100 12.05 2.80 -6.27
N LYS A 101 11.52 2.23 -5.19
CA LYS A 101 10.77 0.98 -5.20
C LYS A 101 9.37 1.20 -4.67
N LEU A 102 8.47 0.26 -4.96
CA LEU A 102 7.05 0.36 -4.67
C LEU A 102 6.57 -0.87 -3.90
N ALA A 103 5.96 -0.61 -2.74
CA ALA A 103 5.20 -1.59 -1.98
C ALA A 103 3.71 -1.23 -2.00
N THR A 104 2.86 -2.19 -2.31
CA THR A 104 1.42 -2.04 -2.23
C THR A 104 0.81 -3.18 -1.42
N LEU A 105 -0.22 -2.88 -0.65
CA LEU A 105 -0.96 -3.92 0.05
C LEU A 105 -1.84 -4.72 -0.91
N LEU A 106 -2.57 -4.01 -1.78
CA LEU A 106 -3.51 -4.61 -2.73
C LEU A 106 -3.19 -4.19 -4.16
N SER A 107 -3.44 -5.08 -5.10
CA SER A 107 -3.35 -4.81 -6.54
C SER A 107 -4.57 -5.38 -7.25
N LYS A 108 -5.16 -4.58 -8.14
CA LYS A 108 -6.26 -4.98 -9.04
C LYS A 108 -5.75 -5.08 -10.47
N PRO A 109 -5.16 -6.21 -10.91
CA PRO A 109 -4.62 -6.33 -12.26
C PRO A 109 -5.65 -6.10 -13.36
N ALA A 110 -6.91 -6.48 -13.13
CA ALA A 110 -8.00 -6.32 -14.09
C ALA A 110 -8.31 -4.84 -14.43
N ARG A 111 -7.96 -3.90 -13.55
CA ARG A 111 -8.19 -2.47 -13.77
C ARG A 111 -6.97 -1.71 -14.29
N ARG A 112 -5.85 -2.40 -14.48
CA ARG A 112 -4.60 -1.77 -14.89
C ARG A 112 -4.73 -1.15 -16.28
N GLN A 113 -4.40 0.14 -16.39
CA GLN A 113 -4.31 0.88 -17.64
C GLN A 113 -2.88 1.19 -18.02
N VAL A 114 -2.01 1.39 -17.03
CA VAL A 114 -0.60 1.67 -17.21
C VAL A 114 0.20 0.69 -16.36
N GLU A 115 1.18 0.02 -16.97
CA GLU A 115 2.08 -0.87 -16.26
C GLU A 115 2.99 -0.08 -15.32
N VAL A 116 3.01 -0.49 -14.05
CA VAL A 116 3.89 0.05 -13.02
C VAL A 116 4.59 -1.12 -12.34
N PRO A 117 5.93 -1.15 -12.31
CA PRO A 117 6.64 -2.19 -11.59
C PRO A 117 6.32 -2.13 -10.10
N VAL A 118 5.84 -3.24 -9.56
CA VAL A 118 5.57 -3.41 -8.13
C VAL A 118 6.63 -4.33 -7.56
N ASP A 119 7.46 -3.81 -6.66
CA ASP A 119 8.55 -4.58 -6.06
C ASP A 119 8.07 -5.49 -4.92
N TYR A 120 7.10 -4.99 -4.16
CA TYR A 120 6.52 -5.71 -3.01
C TYR A 120 4.99 -5.64 -3.09
N ASN A 121 4.36 -6.76 -3.43
CA ASN A 121 2.92 -6.86 -3.58
C ASN A 121 2.32 -7.72 -2.46
N GLY A 122 1.41 -7.18 -1.68
CA GLY A 122 0.73 -7.91 -0.62
C GLY A 122 -0.22 -8.97 -1.18
N PHE A 123 -1.29 -8.53 -1.82
CA PHE A 123 -2.32 -9.41 -2.36
C PHE A 123 -2.83 -8.91 -3.71
N GLU A 124 -3.06 -9.82 -4.65
CA GLU A 124 -3.86 -9.54 -5.83
C GLU A 124 -5.33 -9.80 -5.51
N ILE A 125 -6.20 -8.91 -5.94
CA ILE A 125 -7.64 -9.02 -5.69
C ILE A 125 -8.44 -8.86 -6.99
N PRO A 126 -9.65 -9.44 -7.06
CA PRO A 126 -10.57 -9.21 -8.16
C PRO A 126 -11.07 -7.77 -8.17
N ASP A 127 -11.76 -7.37 -9.24
CA ASP A 127 -12.40 -6.05 -9.33
C ASP A 127 -13.66 -5.99 -8.44
N ALA A 128 -13.42 -5.87 -7.14
CA ALA A 128 -14.43 -5.74 -6.10
C ALA A 128 -14.22 -4.44 -5.33
N PHE A 129 -15.28 -3.88 -4.78
CA PHE A 129 -15.19 -2.69 -3.95
C PHE A 129 -14.81 -3.09 -2.52
N VAL A 130 -13.56 -2.81 -2.13
CA VAL A 130 -13.00 -3.23 -0.84
C VAL A 130 -12.81 -2.06 0.10
N VAL A 131 -13.03 -2.30 1.38
CA VAL A 131 -12.86 -1.33 2.47
C VAL A 131 -12.22 -2.00 3.67
N GLY A 132 -11.75 -1.18 4.60
CA GLY A 132 -11.10 -1.64 5.83
C GLY A 132 -9.59 -1.58 5.75
N TYR A 133 -8.95 -1.66 6.88
CA TYR A 133 -7.49 -1.58 7.02
C TYR A 133 -6.89 -0.32 6.34
N GLY A 134 -7.56 0.81 6.54
CA GLY A 134 -7.21 2.09 5.92
C GLY A 134 -8.00 2.46 4.67
N LEU A 135 -8.53 1.49 3.95
CA LEU A 135 -9.38 1.73 2.77
C LEU A 135 -10.77 2.20 3.17
N ASP A 136 -11.36 3.10 2.37
CA ASP A 136 -12.63 3.73 2.70
C ASP A 136 -13.66 3.68 1.57
N TYR A 137 -14.88 3.95 1.98
CA TYR A 137 -15.95 4.48 1.15
C TYR A 137 -16.60 5.65 1.88
N ASP A 138 -16.66 6.81 1.26
CA ASP A 138 -17.22 8.03 1.84
C ASP A 138 -16.63 8.37 3.23
N SER A 139 -15.30 8.26 3.34
CA SER A 139 -14.52 8.47 4.57
C SER A 139 -14.84 7.51 5.72
N ARG A 140 -15.60 6.45 5.46
CA ARG A 140 -15.98 5.43 6.46
C ARG A 140 -15.20 4.13 6.25
N TYR A 141 -15.20 3.28 7.26
CA TYR A 141 -14.65 1.90 7.27
C TYR A 141 -13.12 1.80 7.36
N ARG A 142 -12.35 2.88 7.36
CA ARG A 142 -10.88 2.82 7.49
C ARG A 142 -10.41 2.11 8.75
N ASN A 143 -11.22 2.14 9.81
CA ASN A 143 -10.90 1.57 11.11
C ASN A 143 -11.21 0.08 11.25
N LEU A 144 -11.82 -0.56 10.26
CA LEU A 144 -12.05 -2.00 10.31
C LEU A 144 -10.70 -2.72 10.27
N PRO A 145 -10.47 -3.72 11.16
CA PRO A 145 -9.16 -4.38 11.25
C PRO A 145 -8.90 -5.38 10.12
N TYR A 146 -9.91 -5.70 9.33
CA TYR A 146 -9.87 -6.60 8.18
C TYR A 146 -10.15 -5.84 6.88
N ILE A 147 -9.94 -6.49 5.74
CA ILE A 147 -10.37 -6.01 4.43
C ILE A 147 -11.60 -6.81 4.01
N GLY A 148 -12.68 -6.10 3.71
CA GLY A 148 -13.94 -6.69 3.30
C GLY A 148 -14.46 -6.12 2.00
N ILE A 149 -15.31 -6.89 1.33
CA ILE A 149 -16.05 -6.45 0.15
C ILE A 149 -17.31 -5.73 0.61
N LEU A 150 -17.49 -4.49 0.16
CA LEU A 150 -18.66 -3.68 0.48
C LEU A 150 -19.88 -4.20 -0.28
N LYS A 151 -21.04 -4.20 0.37
CA LYS A 151 -22.29 -4.57 -0.29
C LYS A 151 -22.65 -3.53 -1.37
N GLU A 152 -23.10 -4.01 -2.52
CA GLU A 152 -23.43 -3.16 -3.66
C GLU A 152 -24.48 -2.10 -3.34
N GLU A 153 -25.49 -2.45 -2.54
CA GLU A 153 -26.54 -1.55 -2.09
C GLU A 153 -26.04 -0.32 -1.32
N VAL A 154 -24.80 -0.37 -0.79
CA VAL A 154 -24.21 0.74 -0.04
C VAL A 154 -23.64 1.81 -0.96
N TYR A 155 -23.07 1.44 -2.11
CA TYR A 155 -22.41 2.37 -3.03
C TYR A 155 -23.13 2.59 -4.37
N SER A 156 -24.23 1.87 -4.62
CA SER A 156 -25.02 1.99 -5.85
C SER A 156 -26.15 3.04 -5.78
N LYS A 157 -26.16 3.90 -4.76
CA LYS A 157 -27.20 4.91 -4.56
C LYS A 157 -26.91 6.18 -5.34
#